data_295b14917f634d132c86849e527c9e67
#
_entry.id   295b14917f634d132c86849e527c9e67
#
_cell.length_a   1.000
_cell.length_b   1.000
_cell.length_c   1.000
_cell.angle_alpha   90.00
_cell.angle_beta   90.00
_cell.angle_gamma   90.00
#
_symmetry.space_group_name_H-M   'P 1'
#
loop_
_entity.id
_entity.type
_entity.pdbx_description
1 polymer ?
#
loop_
_entity_poly.entity_id
_entity_poly.type
_entity_poly.pdbx_seq_one_letter_code
_entity_poly.pdbx_strand_id
1 'polypeptide(L)'
;MTCELCGRIQQGEWTLGDFFIFHQPQMLSICEACRQQFTRITGPVCAECGCQSQISPCAECEIWLTAGYPAIHNQALFAYDEQMQQYFKQYKFQGGYHLRDVFQEMLAQRLVKVAPTMIVPIPITTETQNQRGFNQVSAWLEKCEINEILTCISTSKAVQSMKTRRERLQTTQP
;
A
#
# COMPACT_ATOMS: atom_id res chain seq x y z
N MET A 1 -23.23 -6.07 -6.38
CA MET A 1 -22.16 -5.07 -6.49
C MET A 1 -21.12 -5.56 -7.50
N THR A 2 -20.43 -4.68 -8.21
CA THR A 2 -19.44 -5.08 -9.22
C THR A 2 -18.04 -5.04 -8.61
N CYS A 3 -17.21 -6.05 -8.87
CA CYS A 3 -15.82 -6.03 -8.43
C CYS A 3 -15.03 -4.94 -9.16
N GLU A 4 -14.38 -4.06 -8.43
CA GLU A 4 -13.68 -2.89 -8.97
C GLU A 4 -12.39 -3.25 -9.75
N LEU A 5 -11.84 -4.46 -9.55
CA LEU A 5 -10.66 -4.90 -10.28
C LEU A 5 -10.98 -5.69 -11.56
N CYS A 6 -11.97 -6.59 -11.53
CA CYS A 6 -12.24 -7.45 -12.68
C CYS A 6 -13.62 -7.21 -13.35
N GLY A 7 -14.42 -6.27 -12.84
CA GLY A 7 -15.75 -5.98 -13.38
C GLY A 7 -16.81 -7.06 -13.15
N ARG A 8 -16.47 -8.18 -12.47
CA ARG A 8 -17.39 -9.29 -12.23
C ARG A 8 -18.46 -8.90 -11.22
N ILE A 9 -19.71 -9.26 -11.49
CA ILE A 9 -20.81 -9.05 -10.54
C ILE A 9 -20.59 -9.97 -9.34
N GLN A 10 -20.53 -9.38 -8.15
CA GLN A 10 -20.49 -10.10 -6.88
C GLN A 10 -21.94 -10.32 -6.42
N GLN A 11 -22.32 -11.57 -6.24
CA GLN A 11 -23.57 -11.94 -5.60
C GLN A 11 -23.28 -12.04 -4.11
N GLY A 12 -23.90 -11.19 -3.29
CA GLY A 12 -23.87 -11.37 -1.84
C GLY A 12 -24.68 -12.61 -1.47
N GLU A 13 -24.07 -13.53 -0.77
CA GLU A 13 -24.82 -14.63 -0.16
C GLU A 13 -25.58 -14.09 1.05
N TRP A 14 -26.87 -13.84 0.87
CA TRP A 14 -27.76 -13.50 1.96
C TRP A 14 -28.14 -14.78 2.69
N THR A 15 -27.85 -14.85 3.98
CA THR A 15 -28.36 -15.91 4.83
C THR A 15 -29.69 -15.46 5.43
N LEU A 16 -30.57 -16.41 5.77
CA LEU A 16 -31.82 -16.10 6.48
C LEU A 16 -31.56 -15.34 7.79
N GLY A 17 -30.40 -15.55 8.43
CA GLY A 17 -29.97 -14.82 9.62
C GLY A 17 -29.75 -13.34 9.38
N ASP A 18 -29.22 -12.96 8.20
CA ASP A 18 -28.96 -11.55 7.87
C ASP A 18 -30.24 -10.73 7.78
N PHE A 19 -31.36 -11.36 7.37
CA PHE A 19 -32.68 -10.76 7.35
C PHE A 19 -33.22 -10.44 8.76
N PHE A 20 -32.93 -11.30 9.74
CA PHE A 20 -33.45 -11.11 11.11
C PHE A 20 -32.60 -10.16 11.95
N ILE A 21 -31.31 -9.99 11.61
CA ILE A 21 -30.38 -9.17 12.38
C ILE A 21 -30.17 -7.78 11.74
N PHE A 22 -30.86 -7.47 10.62
CA PHE A 22 -30.62 -6.26 9.82
C PHE A 22 -29.13 -6.04 9.47
N HIS A 23 -28.38 -7.14 9.36
CA HIS A 23 -26.96 -7.11 9.02
C HIS A 23 -26.81 -6.97 7.51
N GLN A 24 -26.33 -5.84 7.05
CA GLN A 24 -25.90 -5.72 5.65
C GLN A 24 -24.55 -6.42 5.51
N PRO A 25 -24.45 -7.49 4.69
CA PRO A 25 -23.16 -8.10 4.43
C PRO A 25 -22.20 -7.03 3.89
N GLN A 26 -21.03 -6.92 4.50
CA GLN A 26 -20.00 -5.99 4.03
C GLN A 26 -19.54 -6.46 2.64
N MET A 27 -20.07 -5.82 1.62
CA MET A 27 -19.65 -6.07 0.24
C MET A 27 -18.25 -5.48 0.06
N LEU A 28 -17.28 -6.35 -0.17
CA LEU A 28 -15.93 -5.93 -0.44
C LEU A 28 -15.85 -5.24 -1.81
N SER A 29 -15.00 -4.22 -1.93
CA SER A 29 -14.75 -3.50 -3.18
C SER A 29 -14.23 -4.42 -4.30
N ILE A 30 -13.59 -5.53 -3.93
CA ILE A 30 -13.12 -6.56 -4.86
C ILE A 30 -13.64 -7.95 -4.47
N CYS A 31 -13.85 -8.81 -5.48
CA CYS A 31 -14.27 -10.19 -5.25
C CYS A 31 -13.16 -11.03 -4.63
N GLU A 32 -13.55 -12.14 -3.99
CA GLU A 32 -12.61 -13.05 -3.33
C GLU A 32 -11.55 -13.59 -4.30
N ALA A 33 -11.92 -13.91 -5.54
CA ALA A 33 -10.97 -14.36 -6.55
C ALA A 33 -9.88 -13.32 -6.86
N CYS A 34 -10.22 -12.03 -6.91
CA CYS A 34 -9.23 -10.95 -7.05
C CYS A 34 -8.38 -10.79 -5.79
N ARG A 35 -8.99 -10.94 -4.62
CA ARG A 35 -8.29 -10.83 -3.34
C ARG A 35 -7.23 -11.92 -3.16
N GLN A 36 -7.53 -13.14 -3.60
CA GLN A 36 -6.61 -14.28 -3.54
C GLN A 36 -5.43 -14.18 -4.52
N GLN A 37 -5.50 -13.31 -5.51
CA GLN A 37 -4.39 -13.08 -6.47
C GLN A 37 -3.25 -12.26 -5.86
N PHE A 38 -3.47 -11.56 -4.75
CA PHE A 38 -2.40 -10.82 -4.07
C PHE A 38 -1.52 -11.77 -3.28
N THR A 39 -0.27 -11.91 -3.71
CA THR A 39 0.70 -12.81 -3.08
C THR A 39 1.16 -12.26 -1.74
N ARG A 40 0.75 -12.90 -0.64
CA ARG A 40 1.23 -12.55 0.70
C ARG A 40 2.69 -12.97 0.87
N ILE A 41 3.48 -12.11 1.52
CA ILE A 41 4.81 -12.49 1.96
C ILE A 41 4.67 -13.40 3.18
N THR A 42 5.19 -14.62 3.06
CA THR A 42 5.17 -15.65 4.10
C THR A 42 6.55 -16.27 4.25
N GLY A 43 6.86 -16.82 5.44
CA GLY A 43 8.16 -17.43 5.73
C GLY A 43 9.22 -16.42 6.18
N PRO A 44 10.50 -16.79 6.08
CA PRO A 44 11.59 -15.94 6.53
C PRO A 44 11.72 -14.69 5.67
N VAL A 45 11.92 -13.56 6.35
CA VAL A 45 12.08 -12.24 5.72
C VAL A 45 13.32 -11.54 6.27
N CYS A 46 13.90 -10.66 5.47
CA CYS A 46 14.95 -9.76 5.92
C CYS A 46 14.40 -8.81 7.00
N ALA A 47 15.09 -8.73 8.15
CA ALA A 47 14.69 -7.88 9.27
C ALA A 47 14.70 -6.38 8.91
N GLU A 48 15.53 -5.99 7.94
CA GLU A 48 15.66 -4.60 7.51
C GLU A 48 14.58 -4.20 6.50
N CYS A 49 14.57 -4.79 5.32
CA CYS A 49 13.71 -4.36 4.23
C CYS A 49 12.39 -5.15 4.10
N GLY A 50 12.20 -6.24 4.87
CA GLY A 50 11.00 -7.06 4.82
C GLY A 50 10.83 -7.90 3.54
N CYS A 51 11.85 -7.99 2.66
CA CYS A 51 11.79 -8.88 1.50
C CYS A 51 11.89 -10.35 1.93
N GLN A 52 11.33 -11.25 1.14
CA GLN A 52 11.55 -12.69 1.33
C GLN A 52 13.04 -13.02 1.21
N SER A 53 13.63 -13.57 2.27
CA SER A 53 15.04 -13.92 2.31
C SER A 53 15.31 -14.94 3.42
N GLN A 54 16.17 -15.92 3.11
CA GLN A 54 16.66 -16.90 4.09
C GLN A 54 17.75 -16.32 5.00
N ILE A 55 18.36 -15.20 4.59
CA ILE A 55 19.41 -14.50 5.33
C ILE A 55 18.96 -13.10 5.71
N SER A 56 19.43 -12.61 6.85
CA SER A 56 19.13 -11.25 7.32
C SER A 56 20.37 -10.66 7.99
N PRO A 57 20.85 -9.50 7.54
CA PRO A 57 20.33 -8.70 6.40
C PRO A 57 20.46 -9.43 5.06
N CYS A 58 19.57 -9.14 4.11
CA CYS A 58 19.72 -9.64 2.74
C CYS A 58 20.85 -8.92 2.02
N ALA A 59 21.36 -9.47 0.92
CA ALA A 59 22.49 -8.93 0.18
C ALA A 59 22.33 -7.43 -0.19
N GLU A 60 21.13 -7.00 -0.54
CA GLU A 60 20.85 -5.59 -0.83
C GLU A 60 20.98 -4.71 0.43
N CYS A 61 20.46 -5.15 1.56
CA CYS A 61 20.57 -4.41 2.81
C CYS A 61 22.01 -4.37 3.31
N GLU A 62 22.78 -5.43 3.13
CA GLU A 62 24.20 -5.48 3.49
C GLU A 62 25.01 -4.43 2.74
N ILE A 63 24.72 -4.22 1.43
CA ILE A 63 25.37 -3.16 0.64
C ILE A 63 25.07 -1.77 1.24
N TRP A 64 23.82 -1.51 1.63
CA TRP A 64 23.46 -0.22 2.22
C TRP A 64 24.09 0.01 3.59
N LEU A 65 24.07 -1.00 4.45
CA LEU A 65 24.69 -0.96 5.77
C LEU A 65 26.21 -0.75 5.68
N THR A 66 26.87 -1.47 4.75
CA THR A 66 28.33 -1.32 4.51
C THR A 66 28.67 0.07 3.97
N ALA A 67 27.76 0.69 3.21
CA ALA A 67 27.92 2.07 2.74
C ALA A 67 27.63 3.14 3.83
N GLY A 68 27.34 2.71 5.07
CA GLY A 68 27.11 3.60 6.21
C GLY A 68 25.69 4.16 6.33
N TYR A 69 24.73 3.64 5.57
CA TYR A 69 23.32 4.03 5.73
C TYR A 69 22.70 3.30 6.92
N PRO A 70 21.82 3.98 7.68
CA PRO A 70 21.13 3.36 8.79
C PRO A 70 20.18 2.25 8.32
N ALA A 71 19.99 1.26 9.18
CA ALA A 71 18.98 0.23 8.98
C ALA A 71 17.57 0.84 8.89
N ILE A 72 16.78 0.36 7.94
CA ILE A 72 15.38 0.76 7.76
C ILE A 72 14.50 -0.47 8.01
N HIS A 73 13.78 -0.47 9.11
CA HIS A 73 12.86 -1.57 9.42
C HIS A 73 11.56 -1.43 8.62
N ASN A 74 11.47 -2.18 7.54
CA ASN A 74 10.27 -2.24 6.71
C ASN A 74 9.53 -3.57 6.92
N GLN A 75 8.21 -3.51 6.94
CA GLN A 75 7.35 -4.68 7.04
C GLN A 75 6.44 -4.75 5.82
N ALA A 76 6.85 -5.53 4.84
CA ALA A 76 6.04 -5.77 3.65
C ALA A 76 5.00 -6.87 3.92
N LEU A 77 3.76 -6.63 3.51
CA LEU A 77 2.65 -7.58 3.66
C LEU A 77 2.44 -8.42 2.40
N PHE A 78 2.75 -7.87 1.24
CA PHE A 78 2.55 -8.48 -0.07
C PHE A 78 3.77 -8.32 -0.96
N ALA A 79 3.96 -9.29 -1.85
CA ALA A 79 4.92 -9.17 -2.93
C ALA A 79 4.46 -8.10 -3.94
N TYR A 80 5.43 -7.41 -4.53
CA TYR A 80 5.15 -6.44 -5.59
C TYR A 80 5.19 -7.15 -6.96
N ASP A 81 4.22 -8.02 -7.16
CA ASP A 81 4.00 -8.80 -8.37
C ASP A 81 3.14 -8.05 -9.41
N GLU A 82 2.79 -8.71 -10.49
CA GLU A 82 1.98 -8.13 -11.56
C GLU A 82 0.59 -7.68 -11.07
N GLN A 83 -0.04 -8.45 -10.20
CA GLN A 83 -1.35 -8.11 -9.64
C GLN A 83 -1.27 -6.84 -8.78
N MET A 84 -0.24 -6.72 -7.95
CA MET A 84 -0.02 -5.53 -7.15
C MET A 84 0.31 -4.31 -8.03
N GLN A 85 1.06 -4.49 -9.12
CA GLN A 85 1.33 -3.43 -10.09
C GLN A 85 0.05 -2.95 -10.78
N GLN A 86 -0.83 -3.85 -11.20
CA GLN A 86 -2.13 -3.50 -11.80
C GLN A 86 -3.03 -2.75 -10.82
N TYR A 87 -3.10 -3.21 -9.58
CA TYR A 87 -3.81 -2.50 -8.52
C TYR A 87 -3.28 -1.07 -8.35
N PHE A 88 -1.96 -0.89 -8.20
CA PHE A 88 -1.38 0.43 -8.05
C PHE A 88 -1.58 1.33 -9.28
N LYS A 89 -1.59 0.77 -10.47
CA LYS A 89 -1.89 1.51 -11.70
C LYS A 89 -3.29 2.11 -11.66
N GLN A 90 -4.28 1.32 -11.28
CA GLN A 90 -5.67 1.79 -11.15
C GLN A 90 -5.80 2.79 -9.99
N TYR A 91 -5.29 2.44 -8.82
CA TYR A 91 -5.39 3.24 -7.61
C TYR A 91 -4.73 4.61 -7.75
N LYS A 92 -3.51 4.68 -8.31
CA LYS A 92 -2.72 5.91 -8.38
C LYS A 92 -2.98 6.78 -9.61
N PHE A 93 -3.35 6.17 -10.74
CA PHE A 93 -3.32 6.87 -12.03
C PHE A 93 -4.64 6.85 -12.79
N GLN A 94 -5.64 6.08 -12.36
CA GLN A 94 -6.94 5.98 -13.03
C GLN A 94 -8.11 6.45 -12.16
N GLY A 95 -7.84 7.27 -11.15
CA GLY A 95 -8.89 7.80 -10.27
C GLY A 95 -9.52 6.77 -9.32
N GLY A 96 -8.85 5.65 -9.09
CA GLY A 96 -9.35 4.52 -8.31
C GLY A 96 -9.37 4.76 -6.79
N TYR A 97 -9.78 5.94 -6.30
CA TYR A 97 -9.82 6.26 -4.87
C TYR A 97 -10.57 5.21 -4.03
N HIS A 98 -11.67 4.66 -4.55
CA HIS A 98 -12.47 3.62 -3.91
C HIS A 98 -11.67 2.33 -3.65
N LEU A 99 -10.61 2.06 -4.44
CA LEU A 99 -9.75 0.89 -4.24
C LEU A 99 -8.94 0.93 -2.93
N ARG A 100 -8.91 2.05 -2.19
CA ARG A 100 -8.30 2.12 -0.86
C ARG A 100 -8.88 1.06 0.09
N ASP A 101 -10.16 0.76 -0.05
CA ASP A 101 -10.90 -0.16 0.80
C ASP A 101 -10.34 -1.60 0.75
N VAL A 102 -9.63 -1.95 -0.34
CA VAL A 102 -9.01 -3.27 -0.52
C VAL A 102 -8.03 -3.61 0.61
N PHE A 103 -7.22 -2.63 1.05
CA PHE A 103 -6.18 -2.84 2.04
C PHE A 103 -6.38 -2.07 3.35
N GLN A 104 -7.34 -1.16 3.41
CA GLN A 104 -7.56 -0.26 4.54
C GLN A 104 -7.72 -1.00 5.87
N GLU A 105 -8.62 -1.98 5.92
CA GLU A 105 -8.89 -2.76 7.13
C GLU A 105 -7.67 -3.56 7.59
N MET A 106 -6.98 -4.19 6.64
CA MET A 106 -5.79 -4.99 6.96
C MET A 106 -4.63 -4.13 7.45
N LEU A 107 -4.45 -2.94 6.87
CA LEU A 107 -3.44 -1.98 7.33
C LEU A 107 -3.78 -1.47 8.73
N ALA A 108 -5.04 -1.14 9.00
CA ALA A 108 -5.48 -0.72 10.33
C ALA A 108 -5.20 -1.81 11.38
N GLN A 109 -5.56 -3.07 11.10
CA GLN A 109 -5.28 -4.20 11.99
C GLN A 109 -3.77 -4.42 12.19
N ARG A 110 -2.96 -4.21 11.15
CA ARG A 110 -1.50 -4.32 11.26
C ARG A 110 -0.93 -3.22 12.14
N LEU A 111 -1.39 -1.99 11.99
CA LEU A 111 -0.96 -0.85 12.80
C LEU A 111 -1.32 -1.03 14.28
N VAL A 112 -2.49 -1.57 14.58
CA VAL A 112 -2.84 -1.93 15.97
C VAL A 112 -1.82 -2.91 16.58
N LYS A 113 -1.37 -3.91 15.80
CA LYS A 113 -0.36 -4.89 16.27
C LYS A 113 1.04 -4.30 16.41
N VAL A 114 1.41 -3.37 15.55
CA VAL A 114 2.71 -2.69 15.61
C VAL A 114 2.75 -1.67 16.72
N ALA A 115 1.59 -1.10 17.07
CA ALA A 115 1.40 -0.06 18.09
C ALA A 115 2.42 1.09 17.96
N PRO A 116 2.52 1.74 16.77
CA PRO A 116 3.50 2.80 16.57
C PRO A 116 3.19 4.01 17.45
N THR A 117 4.21 4.70 17.88
CA THR A 117 4.05 5.96 18.64
C THR A 117 3.45 7.07 17.77
N MET A 118 3.73 7.06 16.47
CA MET A 118 3.26 8.05 15.52
C MET A 118 3.16 7.46 14.12
N ILE A 119 2.14 7.86 13.36
CA ILE A 119 1.96 7.46 11.96
C ILE A 119 2.07 8.71 11.09
N VAL A 120 3.12 8.77 10.27
CA VAL A 120 3.42 9.94 9.44
C VAL A 120 3.39 9.53 7.96
N PRO A 121 2.36 9.91 7.19
CA PRO A 121 2.33 9.67 5.77
C PRO A 121 3.33 10.59 5.04
N ILE A 122 4.02 10.03 4.04
CA ILE A 122 4.88 10.84 3.17
C ILE A 122 3.99 11.73 2.29
N PRO A 123 4.23 13.06 2.27
CA PRO A 123 3.44 13.98 1.47
C PRO A 123 3.67 13.77 -0.03
N ILE A 124 2.69 14.14 -0.83
CA ILE A 124 2.79 14.21 -2.28
C ILE A 124 2.96 15.67 -2.73
N THR A 125 3.48 15.87 -3.95
CA THR A 125 3.60 17.21 -4.51
C THR A 125 2.22 17.82 -4.81
N THR A 126 2.12 19.15 -4.85
CA THR A 126 0.90 19.85 -5.24
C THR A 126 0.41 19.43 -6.62
N GLU A 127 1.33 19.23 -7.58
CA GLU A 127 0.99 18.73 -8.90
C GLU A 127 0.35 17.33 -8.83
N THR A 128 0.93 16.41 -8.06
CA THR A 128 0.37 15.07 -7.86
C THR A 128 -0.99 15.13 -7.17
N GLN A 129 -1.16 16.02 -6.19
CA GLN A 129 -2.44 16.25 -5.53
C GLN A 129 -3.52 16.72 -6.51
N ASN A 130 -3.19 17.67 -7.38
CA ASN A 130 -4.12 18.18 -8.38
C ASN A 130 -4.49 17.13 -9.44
N GLN A 131 -3.53 16.31 -9.87
CA GLN A 131 -3.76 15.25 -10.86
C GLN A 131 -4.52 14.06 -10.30
N ARG A 132 -4.22 13.64 -9.08
CA ARG A 132 -4.75 12.43 -8.46
C ARG A 132 -5.97 12.70 -7.58
N GLY A 133 -6.03 13.85 -6.94
CA GLY A 133 -7.07 14.25 -5.99
C GLY A 133 -6.82 13.79 -4.54
N PHE A 134 -5.88 12.89 -4.30
CA PHE A 134 -5.64 12.34 -2.95
C PHE A 134 -4.20 11.84 -2.76
N ASN A 135 -3.75 11.80 -1.50
CA ASN A 135 -2.56 11.07 -1.10
C ASN A 135 -2.91 9.59 -0.90
N GLN A 136 -2.29 8.71 -1.66
CA GLN A 136 -2.58 7.27 -1.61
C GLN A 136 -2.32 6.62 -0.25
N VAL A 137 -1.39 7.14 0.54
CA VAL A 137 -1.07 6.60 1.87
C VAL A 137 -2.09 7.10 2.88
N SER A 138 -2.39 8.40 2.89
CA SER A 138 -3.42 8.96 3.80
C SER A 138 -4.79 8.34 3.53
N ALA A 139 -5.14 8.08 2.26
CA ALA A 139 -6.40 7.42 1.92
C ALA A 139 -6.49 5.98 2.46
N TRP A 140 -5.41 5.20 2.45
CA TRP A 140 -5.39 3.89 3.09
C TRP A 140 -5.50 3.96 4.61
N LEU A 141 -5.04 5.05 5.21
CA LEU A 141 -5.00 5.27 6.65
C LEU A 141 -6.16 6.10 7.19
N GLU A 142 -7.20 6.33 6.40
CA GLU A 142 -8.35 7.17 6.75
C GLU A 142 -9.06 6.73 8.06
N LYS A 143 -8.98 5.43 8.38
CA LYS A 143 -9.50 4.87 9.65
C LYS A 143 -8.50 4.91 10.81
N CYS A 144 -7.32 5.47 10.61
CA CYS A 144 -6.25 5.56 11.59
C CYS A 144 -5.99 7.01 11.96
N GLU A 145 -5.52 7.23 13.18
CA GLU A 145 -5.01 8.55 13.56
C GLU A 145 -3.63 8.76 12.91
N ILE A 146 -3.51 9.75 12.04
CA ILE A 146 -2.29 10.10 11.32
C ILE A 146 -1.82 11.50 11.69
N ASN A 147 -0.51 11.72 11.59
CA ASN A 147 0.13 12.99 11.89
C ASN A 147 0.74 13.57 10.61
N GLU A 148 0.10 14.54 9.99
CA GLU A 148 0.58 15.20 8.76
C GLU A 148 1.58 16.31 9.08
N ILE A 149 2.74 15.93 9.65
CA ILE A 149 3.80 16.86 10.09
C ILE A 149 4.85 17.11 9.01
N LEU A 150 4.82 16.39 7.90
CA LEU A 150 5.74 16.57 6.78
C LEU A 150 5.08 17.38 5.67
N THR A 151 5.85 18.24 5.04
CA THR A 151 5.43 19.00 3.86
C THR A 151 6.35 18.70 2.67
N CYS A 152 5.79 18.70 1.45
CA CYS A 152 6.59 18.55 0.25
C CYS A 152 7.11 19.93 -0.18
N ILE A 153 8.42 20.10 -0.25
CA ILE A 153 9.06 21.35 -0.65
C ILE A 153 8.94 21.55 -2.17
N SER A 154 8.92 20.47 -2.94
CA SER A 154 8.85 20.51 -4.40
C SER A 154 7.41 20.60 -4.90
N THR A 155 7.15 21.53 -5.81
CA THR A 155 5.84 21.66 -6.46
C THR A 155 5.59 20.58 -7.51
N SER A 156 6.65 20.10 -8.17
CA SER A 156 6.59 19.03 -9.17
C SER A 156 7.73 18.04 -8.97
N LYS A 157 7.52 16.79 -9.34
CA LYS A 157 8.54 15.74 -9.27
C LYS A 157 8.41 14.83 -10.48
N ALA A 158 9.54 14.55 -11.13
CA ALA A 158 9.56 13.55 -12.19
C ALA A 158 9.06 12.19 -11.68
N VAL A 159 8.22 11.53 -12.49
CA VAL A 159 7.58 10.26 -12.12
C VAL A 159 8.65 9.19 -11.84
N GLN A 160 8.82 8.82 -10.59
CA GLN A 160 9.86 7.89 -10.15
C GLN A 160 9.71 6.47 -10.75
N SER A 161 8.48 6.07 -11.11
CA SER A 161 8.25 4.77 -11.74
C SER A 161 8.82 4.67 -13.15
N MET A 162 9.11 5.80 -13.81
CA MET A 162 9.73 5.83 -15.13
C MET A 162 11.27 5.84 -15.09
N LYS A 163 11.85 6.01 -13.90
CA LYS A 163 13.29 6.05 -13.72
C LYS A 163 13.85 4.66 -13.45
N THR A 164 15.01 4.38 -14.02
CA THR A 164 15.84 3.21 -13.66
C THR A 164 16.34 3.33 -12.22
N ARG A 165 16.80 2.23 -11.64
CA ARG A 165 17.42 2.24 -10.30
C ARG A 165 18.58 3.25 -10.22
N ARG A 166 19.45 3.28 -11.24
CA ARG A 166 20.60 4.19 -11.29
C ARG A 166 20.19 5.66 -11.28
N GLU A 167 19.20 6.02 -12.09
CA GLU A 167 18.66 7.39 -12.15
C GLU A 167 17.99 7.80 -10.83
N ARG A 168 17.33 6.87 -10.15
CA ARG A 168 16.74 7.14 -8.83
C ARG A 168 17.81 7.44 -7.77
N LEU A 169 18.92 6.70 -7.78
CA LEU A 169 20.05 6.92 -6.86
C LEU A 169 20.80 8.23 -7.12
N GLN A 170 20.81 8.69 -8.37
CA GLN A 170 21.41 9.96 -8.76
C GLN A 170 20.48 11.18 -8.57
N THR A 171 19.21 10.94 -8.26
CA THR A 171 18.27 12.04 -8.01
C THR A 171 18.60 12.64 -6.66
N THR A 172 19.16 13.86 -6.66
CA THR A 172 19.37 14.66 -5.44
C THR A 172 18.02 14.83 -4.77
N GLN A 173 17.91 14.40 -3.54
CA GLN A 173 16.72 14.69 -2.74
C GLN A 173 16.75 16.18 -2.39
N PRO A 174 15.62 16.89 -2.51
CA PRO A 174 15.53 18.27 -2.07
C PRO A 174 15.69 18.40 -0.56
#